data_81aebb7a6f46f8b12621a4ab521b56a4
#
_entry.id   81aebb7a6f46f8b12621a4ab521b56a4
#
_cell.length_a   1.000
_cell.length_b   1.000
_cell.length_c   1.000
_cell.angle_alpha   90.00
_cell.angle_beta   90.00
_cell.angle_gamma   90.00
#
_symmetry.space_group_name_H-M   'P 1'
#
loop_
_entity.id
_entity.type
_entity.pdbx_description
1 polymer ?
#
loop_
_entity_poly.entity_id
_entity_poly.type
_entity_poly.pdbx_seq_one_letter_code
_entity_poly.pdbx_strand_id
1 'polypeptide(L)'
;MDFTPTEEQAAARDLAARIFGDLSTHERLTAAGTGSDAELWKELCAAGLVAAVEDIGLLGLVLLLEEQGRTTAQVPFAASCVYGLLAVSAHGSPEQRERLLPGIADGTVVVAGAISGSRSRSGEAAGAGPAREGAPGKLTGVVPAVPWLRDATHVLVADDLCRLWLVRTAEAAASEPVELTAPWSAGRLTLDGTPGEALGAAGAYDDVLATARTAFAGLQAGVCAGSLARAVEYTNAREQFGRPLAAKQGVQLRAADAHMDAEAIRVTAYEAAWRRDEGLRYATHALTASWWASEAGQRVVHTGQHLHGGAGADLEHPVHRHFLWGRQLDAYLGCGGEVLQELGELIVDEEVET
;
A
#
# COMPACT_ATOMS: atom_id res chain seq x y z
N MET A 1 3.52 17.24 18.91
CA MET A 1 3.44 16.20 17.89
C MET A 1 4.25 15.02 18.43
N ASP A 2 3.61 13.91 18.72
CA ASP A 2 4.27 12.71 19.24
C ASP A 2 3.77 11.49 18.45
N PHE A 3 4.65 10.86 17.68
CA PHE A 3 4.34 9.64 16.92
C PHE A 3 4.99 8.41 17.57
N THR A 4 5.35 8.49 18.83
CA THR A 4 5.87 7.33 19.56
C THR A 4 4.77 6.26 19.56
N PRO A 5 5.03 5.05 19.04
CA PRO A 5 4.05 3.99 19.05
C PRO A 5 3.59 3.66 20.47
N THR A 6 2.30 3.40 20.65
CA THR A 6 1.78 2.86 21.90
C THR A 6 2.34 1.46 22.16
N GLU A 7 2.18 0.94 23.38
CA GLU A 7 2.60 -0.43 23.72
C GLU A 7 1.91 -1.47 22.82
N GLU A 8 0.62 -1.25 22.50
CA GLU A 8 -0.16 -2.13 21.64
C GLU A 8 0.32 -2.08 20.17
N GLN A 9 0.56 -0.87 19.64
CA GLN A 9 1.12 -0.69 18.31
C GLN A 9 2.52 -1.31 18.18
N ALA A 10 3.37 -1.15 19.20
CA ALA A 10 4.69 -1.74 19.23
C ALA A 10 4.63 -3.27 19.30
N ALA A 11 3.74 -3.83 20.13
CA ALA A 11 3.54 -5.28 20.23
C ALA A 11 3.02 -5.88 18.92
N ALA A 12 2.05 -5.23 18.26
CA ALA A 12 1.54 -5.65 16.97
C ALA A 12 2.63 -5.62 15.87
N ARG A 13 3.44 -4.54 15.82
CA ARG A 13 4.59 -4.45 14.91
C ARG A 13 5.59 -5.58 15.14
N ASP A 14 5.98 -5.84 16.40
CA ASP A 14 6.98 -6.87 16.73
C ASP A 14 6.46 -8.29 16.41
N LEU A 15 5.15 -8.52 16.53
CA LEU A 15 4.51 -9.75 16.09
C LEU A 15 4.52 -9.85 14.56
N ALA A 16 4.15 -8.80 13.85
CA ALA A 16 4.19 -8.74 12.39
C ALA A 16 5.61 -8.97 11.86
N ALA A 17 6.62 -8.33 12.45
CA ALA A 17 8.03 -8.50 12.09
C ALA A 17 8.47 -9.95 12.16
N ARG A 18 8.04 -10.69 13.20
CA ARG A 18 8.33 -12.13 13.35
C ARG A 18 7.63 -12.95 12.27
N ILE A 19 6.32 -12.79 12.10
CA ILE A 19 5.54 -13.57 11.14
C ILE A 19 6.03 -13.31 9.70
N PHE A 20 6.21 -12.05 9.31
CA PHE A 20 6.75 -11.72 8.00
C PHE A 20 8.19 -12.22 7.82
N GLY A 21 9.05 -12.07 8.85
CA GLY A 21 10.44 -12.53 8.79
C GLY A 21 10.55 -14.04 8.64
N ASP A 22 9.76 -14.79 9.39
CA ASP A 22 9.80 -16.26 9.39
C ASP A 22 9.19 -16.88 8.13
N LEU A 23 8.13 -16.27 7.58
CA LEU A 23 7.36 -16.85 6.48
C LEU A 23 7.64 -16.20 5.11
N SER A 24 8.32 -15.06 5.01
CA SER A 24 8.66 -14.46 3.71
C SER A 24 10.09 -14.81 3.27
N THR A 25 10.43 -16.11 3.33
CA THR A 25 11.73 -16.59 2.86
C THR A 25 11.84 -16.47 1.33
N HIS A 26 13.07 -16.39 0.82
CA HIS A 26 13.30 -16.32 -0.63
C HIS A 26 12.64 -17.48 -1.39
N GLU A 27 12.69 -18.69 -0.84
CA GLU A 27 12.07 -19.88 -1.44
C GLU A 27 10.55 -19.75 -1.52
N ARG A 28 9.88 -19.30 -0.45
CA ARG A 28 8.41 -19.11 -0.44
C ARG A 28 7.99 -17.99 -1.38
N LEU A 29 8.72 -16.87 -1.39
CA LEU A 29 8.46 -15.77 -2.30
C LEU A 29 8.65 -16.16 -3.77
N THR A 30 9.64 -17.02 -4.07
CA THR A 30 9.85 -17.57 -5.41
C THR A 30 8.74 -18.54 -5.81
N ALA A 31 8.32 -19.41 -4.88
CA ALA A 31 7.22 -20.34 -5.11
C ALA A 31 5.87 -19.64 -5.32
N ALA A 32 5.61 -18.51 -4.66
CA ALA A 32 4.40 -17.71 -4.86
C ALA A 32 4.32 -17.09 -6.28
N GLY A 33 5.46 -16.86 -6.93
CA GLY A 33 5.51 -16.26 -8.28
C GLY A 33 4.80 -14.91 -8.32
N THR A 34 3.74 -14.79 -9.12
CA THR A 34 2.83 -13.62 -9.14
C THR A 34 1.55 -13.84 -8.32
N GLY A 35 1.51 -14.85 -7.46
CA GLY A 35 0.40 -15.14 -6.56
C GLY A 35 0.65 -14.61 -5.15
N SER A 36 -0.31 -14.84 -4.26
CA SER A 36 -0.17 -14.54 -2.84
C SER A 36 0.17 -15.80 -2.04
N ASP A 37 0.87 -15.63 -0.92
CA ASP A 37 1.17 -16.69 0.04
C ASP A 37 -0.04 -16.91 0.96
N ALA A 38 -0.86 -17.90 0.63
CA ALA A 38 -2.10 -18.19 1.36
C ALA A 38 -1.86 -18.66 2.81
N GLU A 39 -0.74 -19.31 3.08
CA GLU A 39 -0.39 -19.73 4.45
C GLU A 39 0.00 -18.52 5.30
N LEU A 40 0.86 -17.65 4.76
CA LEU A 40 1.20 -16.40 5.43
C LEU A 40 -0.05 -15.53 5.69
N TRP A 41 -0.95 -15.42 4.70
CA TRP A 41 -2.21 -14.71 4.88
C TRP A 41 -3.04 -15.28 6.03
N LYS A 42 -3.20 -16.60 6.07
CA LYS A 42 -3.92 -17.28 7.13
C LYS A 42 -3.28 -17.06 8.51
N GLU A 43 -1.96 -17.08 8.59
CA GLU A 43 -1.23 -16.87 9.84
C GLU A 43 -1.41 -15.44 10.38
N LEU A 44 -1.35 -14.41 9.49
CA LEU A 44 -1.59 -13.01 9.86
C LEU A 44 -3.01 -12.81 10.42
N CYS A 45 -4.01 -13.42 9.79
CA CYS A 45 -5.39 -13.34 10.25
C CYS A 45 -5.58 -14.12 11.57
N ALA A 46 -5.02 -15.33 11.70
CA ALA A 46 -5.10 -16.13 12.92
C ALA A 46 -4.38 -15.47 14.11
N ALA A 47 -3.31 -14.72 13.85
CA ALA A 47 -2.62 -13.90 14.84
C ALA A 47 -3.39 -12.61 15.21
N GLY A 48 -4.53 -12.34 14.57
CA GLY A 48 -5.36 -11.16 14.83
C GLY A 48 -4.81 -9.85 14.28
N LEU A 49 -3.77 -9.87 13.44
CA LEU A 49 -3.11 -8.65 12.96
C LEU A 49 -4.00 -7.81 12.03
N VAL A 50 -4.91 -8.44 11.28
CA VAL A 50 -5.89 -7.70 10.47
C VAL A 50 -6.93 -7.03 11.37
N ALA A 51 -7.48 -7.79 12.34
CA ALA A 51 -8.47 -7.25 13.28
C ALA A 51 -7.91 -6.10 14.13
N ALA A 52 -6.67 -6.23 14.59
CA ALA A 52 -6.02 -5.24 15.46
C ALA A 52 -5.94 -3.84 14.82
N VAL A 53 -5.95 -3.73 13.48
CA VAL A 53 -5.85 -2.44 12.78
C VAL A 53 -7.01 -1.50 13.14
N GLU A 54 -8.18 -2.02 13.50
CA GLU A 54 -9.32 -1.21 13.95
C GLU A 54 -9.01 -0.46 15.27
N ASP A 55 -8.28 -1.10 16.17
CA ASP A 55 -7.92 -0.55 17.48
C ASP A 55 -6.63 0.29 17.45
N ILE A 56 -5.62 -0.19 16.68
CA ILE A 56 -4.29 0.48 16.62
C ILE A 56 -4.23 1.63 15.62
N GLY A 57 -5.28 1.84 14.82
CA GLY A 57 -5.42 2.95 13.88
C GLY A 57 -4.50 2.89 12.65
N LEU A 58 -4.45 4.00 11.92
CA LEU A 58 -3.62 4.10 10.71
C LEU A 58 -2.12 4.11 11.02
N LEU A 59 -1.70 4.72 12.13
CA LEU A 59 -0.29 4.69 12.55
C LEU A 59 0.15 3.26 12.84
N GLY A 60 -0.67 2.49 13.55
CA GLY A 60 -0.43 1.08 13.77
C GLY A 60 -0.33 0.29 12.46
N LEU A 61 -1.26 0.52 11.53
CA LEU A 61 -1.20 -0.12 10.20
C LEU A 61 0.10 0.23 9.46
N VAL A 62 0.52 1.49 9.46
CA VAL A 62 1.79 1.92 8.82
C VAL A 62 2.98 1.15 9.38
N LEU A 63 3.05 0.94 10.70
CA LEU A 63 4.09 0.13 11.34
C LEU A 63 4.08 -1.33 10.84
N LEU A 64 2.90 -1.94 10.70
CA LEU A 64 2.75 -3.30 10.17
C LEU A 64 3.17 -3.38 8.69
N LEU A 65 2.84 -2.37 7.90
CA LEU A 65 3.18 -2.30 6.48
C LEU A 65 4.67 -2.07 6.24
N GLU A 66 5.38 -1.39 7.13
CA GLU A 66 6.84 -1.34 7.08
C GLU A 66 7.44 -2.75 7.17
N GLU A 67 6.94 -3.62 8.02
CA GLU A 67 7.43 -4.99 8.14
C GLU A 67 7.04 -5.85 6.93
N GLN A 68 5.84 -5.66 6.37
CA GLN A 68 5.47 -6.28 5.09
C GLN A 68 6.41 -5.84 3.95
N GLY A 69 6.69 -4.54 3.85
CA GLY A 69 7.58 -3.98 2.83
C GLY A 69 9.03 -4.43 2.99
N ARG A 70 9.53 -4.47 4.22
CA ARG A 70 10.90 -4.92 4.55
C ARG A 70 11.20 -6.32 4.01
N THR A 71 10.21 -7.20 4.02
CA THR A 71 10.32 -8.58 3.55
C THR A 71 9.77 -8.78 2.14
N THR A 72 9.12 -7.78 1.55
CA THR A 72 8.35 -7.88 0.29
C THR A 72 7.33 -9.03 0.32
N ALA A 73 6.63 -9.16 1.44
CA ALA A 73 5.69 -10.27 1.68
C ALA A 73 4.46 -10.19 0.77
N GLN A 74 4.26 -11.25 -0.03
CA GLN A 74 3.22 -11.33 -1.06
C GLN A 74 1.87 -11.77 -0.49
N VAL A 75 1.18 -10.86 0.18
CA VAL A 75 -0.17 -11.04 0.73
C VAL A 75 -1.02 -9.79 0.54
N PRO A 76 -2.35 -9.90 0.47
CA PRO A 76 -3.25 -8.76 0.26
C PRO A 76 -3.44 -7.90 1.52
N PHE A 77 -2.50 -7.92 2.48
CA PHE A 77 -2.63 -7.30 3.80
C PHE A 77 -2.88 -5.78 3.68
N ALA A 78 -2.01 -5.05 2.97
CA ALA A 78 -2.17 -3.62 2.76
C ALA A 78 -3.52 -3.26 2.13
N ALA A 79 -3.91 -3.97 1.05
CA ALA A 79 -5.15 -3.70 0.34
C ALA A 79 -6.38 -4.00 1.21
N SER A 80 -6.42 -5.17 1.87
CA SER A 80 -7.55 -5.58 2.68
C SER A 80 -7.75 -4.69 3.91
N CYS A 81 -6.66 -4.25 4.55
CA CYS A 81 -6.76 -3.32 5.68
C CYS A 81 -7.21 -1.91 5.24
N VAL A 82 -6.69 -1.38 4.12
CA VAL A 82 -7.01 -0.03 3.64
C VAL A 82 -8.39 0.02 3.02
N TYR A 83 -8.62 -0.77 1.97
CA TYR A 83 -9.85 -0.71 1.16
C TYR A 83 -11.00 -1.52 1.75
N GLY A 84 -10.69 -2.46 2.63
CA GLY A 84 -11.67 -3.24 3.38
C GLY A 84 -11.90 -2.67 4.77
N LEU A 85 -11.03 -3.00 5.71
CA LEU A 85 -11.26 -2.72 7.13
C LEU A 85 -11.48 -1.23 7.40
N LEU A 86 -10.49 -0.38 7.10
CA LEU A 86 -10.57 1.06 7.40
C LEU A 86 -11.64 1.78 6.59
N ALA A 87 -11.80 1.45 5.29
CA ALA A 87 -12.81 2.07 4.45
C ALA A 87 -14.23 1.70 4.91
N VAL A 88 -14.50 0.43 5.22
CA VAL A 88 -15.81 -0.02 5.70
C VAL A 88 -16.08 0.47 7.12
N SER A 89 -15.10 0.45 8.02
CA SER A 89 -15.27 1.00 9.39
C SER A 89 -15.62 2.48 9.38
N ALA A 90 -14.96 3.28 8.52
CA ALA A 90 -15.18 4.73 8.46
C ALA A 90 -16.46 5.11 7.71
N HIS A 91 -16.74 4.45 6.58
CA HIS A 91 -17.73 4.90 5.60
C HIS A 91 -18.85 3.90 5.33
N GLY A 92 -18.80 2.68 5.89
CA GLY A 92 -19.84 1.68 5.69
C GLY A 92 -21.12 1.98 6.46
N SER A 93 -22.27 1.59 5.91
CA SER A 93 -23.53 1.58 6.66
C SER A 93 -23.45 0.58 7.83
N PRO A 94 -24.32 0.70 8.84
CA PRO A 94 -24.37 -0.28 9.94
C PRO A 94 -24.47 -1.72 9.41
N GLU A 95 -25.30 -1.96 8.40
CA GLU A 95 -25.51 -3.27 7.78
C GLU A 95 -24.25 -3.74 7.01
N GLN A 96 -23.53 -2.83 6.35
CA GLN A 96 -22.26 -3.15 5.68
C GLN A 96 -21.20 -3.51 6.69
N ARG A 97 -21.06 -2.76 7.77
CA ARG A 97 -20.11 -3.04 8.86
C ARG A 97 -20.39 -4.40 9.51
N GLU A 98 -21.63 -4.65 9.93
CA GLU A 98 -22.04 -5.91 10.55
C GLU A 98 -21.75 -7.13 9.67
N ARG A 99 -21.98 -7.00 8.35
CA ARG A 99 -21.82 -8.09 7.40
C ARG A 99 -20.36 -8.33 6.99
N LEU A 100 -19.56 -7.28 6.85
CA LEU A 100 -18.24 -7.36 6.20
C LEU A 100 -17.07 -7.37 7.16
N LEU A 101 -17.11 -6.57 8.24
CA LEU A 101 -15.95 -6.42 9.13
C LEU A 101 -15.50 -7.74 9.77
N PRO A 102 -16.38 -8.63 10.25
CA PRO A 102 -15.93 -9.91 10.80
C PRO A 102 -15.17 -10.76 9.78
N GLY A 103 -15.66 -10.84 8.54
CA GLY A 103 -15.01 -11.61 7.48
C GLY A 103 -13.72 -10.95 6.98
N ILE A 104 -13.60 -9.60 7.03
CA ILE A 104 -12.35 -8.91 6.72
C ILE A 104 -11.32 -9.19 7.82
N ALA A 105 -11.73 -9.14 9.09
CA ALA A 105 -10.87 -9.36 10.22
C ALA A 105 -10.30 -10.79 10.28
N ASP A 106 -11.10 -11.79 9.92
CA ASP A 106 -10.67 -13.21 9.86
C ASP A 106 -10.05 -13.62 8.52
N GLY A 107 -10.05 -12.72 7.52
CA GLY A 107 -9.44 -12.92 6.21
C GLY A 107 -10.27 -13.72 5.21
N THR A 108 -11.52 -14.08 5.53
CA THR A 108 -12.45 -14.74 4.60
C THR A 108 -13.03 -13.77 3.57
N VAL A 109 -13.06 -12.48 3.90
CA VAL A 109 -13.37 -11.38 2.99
C VAL A 109 -12.09 -10.60 2.73
N VAL A 110 -11.62 -10.61 1.50
CA VAL A 110 -10.47 -9.83 1.03
C VAL A 110 -10.97 -8.72 0.11
N VAL A 111 -10.56 -7.49 0.36
CA VAL A 111 -10.97 -6.33 -0.42
C VAL A 111 -9.78 -5.72 -1.14
N ALA A 112 -9.83 -5.66 -2.47
CA ALA A 112 -8.87 -4.94 -3.30
C ALA A 112 -9.38 -3.53 -3.62
N GLY A 113 -8.47 -2.63 -4.03
CA GLY A 113 -8.80 -1.26 -4.43
C GLY A 113 -8.62 -1.03 -5.92
N ALA A 114 -9.69 -0.61 -6.58
CA ALA A 114 -9.71 -0.09 -7.95
C ALA A 114 -9.92 1.43 -7.89
N ILE A 115 -8.98 2.13 -7.24
CA ILE A 115 -9.02 3.58 -7.01
C ILE A 115 -7.82 4.20 -7.74
N SER A 116 -8.08 5.21 -8.56
CA SER A 116 -7.04 5.99 -9.23
C SER A 116 -6.40 6.97 -8.26
N GLY A 117 -5.10 7.20 -8.40
CA GLY A 117 -4.36 8.19 -7.63
C GLY A 117 -4.65 9.64 -8.02
N SER A 118 -5.51 9.90 -9.00
CA SER A 118 -5.87 11.24 -9.44
C SER A 118 -7.35 11.31 -9.79
N ARG A 119 -8.03 12.36 -9.37
CA ARG A 119 -9.42 12.65 -9.74
C ARG A 119 -9.61 12.74 -11.26
N SER A 120 -8.59 13.19 -12.00
CA SER A 120 -8.64 13.26 -13.46
C SER A 120 -8.58 11.89 -14.14
N ARG A 121 -8.19 10.84 -13.40
CA ARG A 121 -8.18 9.44 -13.83
C ARG A 121 -9.28 8.60 -13.17
N SER A 122 -10.07 9.19 -12.25
CA SER A 122 -11.28 8.55 -11.78
C SER A 122 -12.23 8.45 -12.97
N GLY A 123 -12.74 7.27 -13.30
CA GLY A 123 -13.63 7.14 -14.44
C GLY A 123 -13.32 5.99 -15.39
N GLU A 124 -12.52 5.04 -14.94
CA GLU A 124 -12.40 3.74 -15.62
C GLU A 124 -13.70 2.92 -15.46
N ALA A 125 -14.60 3.34 -14.55
CA ALA A 125 -15.92 2.78 -14.37
C ALA A 125 -16.97 3.90 -14.26
N ALA A 126 -18.04 3.83 -15.05
CA ALA A 126 -19.21 4.70 -14.92
C ALA A 126 -20.22 4.07 -13.96
N GLY A 127 -20.64 4.81 -12.94
CA GLY A 127 -21.61 4.37 -11.95
C GLY A 127 -23.03 4.90 -12.24
N ALA A 128 -24.03 4.05 -12.16
CA ALA A 128 -25.45 4.41 -12.26
C ALA A 128 -26.21 4.00 -10.99
N GLY A 129 -26.80 4.97 -10.32
CA GLY A 129 -27.59 4.76 -9.10
C GLY A 129 -27.51 5.92 -8.12
N PRO A 130 -28.36 5.94 -7.08
CA PRO A 130 -28.30 6.98 -6.07
C PRO A 130 -27.05 6.86 -5.21
N ALA A 131 -26.35 7.99 -4.99
CA ALA A 131 -25.20 8.06 -4.08
C ALA A 131 -25.68 8.11 -2.61
N ARG A 132 -26.28 7.03 -2.14
CA ARG A 132 -26.64 6.81 -0.75
C ARG A 132 -25.85 5.63 -0.24
N GLU A 133 -25.26 5.77 0.94
CA GLU A 133 -24.58 4.71 1.65
C GLU A 133 -25.41 3.42 1.66
N GLY A 134 -24.81 2.28 1.29
CA GLY A 134 -25.49 0.98 1.16
C GLY A 134 -26.47 0.84 -0.01
N ALA A 135 -26.75 1.91 -0.77
CA ALA A 135 -27.70 1.83 -1.87
C ALA A 135 -27.13 1.02 -3.06
N PRO A 136 -27.94 0.17 -3.71
CA PRO A 136 -27.51 -0.58 -4.88
C PRO A 136 -27.36 0.33 -6.10
N GLY A 137 -26.34 0.04 -6.91
CA GLY A 137 -26.11 0.67 -8.21
C GLY A 137 -25.58 -0.34 -9.22
N LYS A 138 -25.31 0.13 -10.43
CA LYS A 138 -24.68 -0.68 -11.48
C LYS A 138 -23.46 0.04 -12.01
N LEU A 139 -22.41 -0.72 -12.29
CA LEU A 139 -21.15 -0.19 -12.83
C LEU A 139 -20.85 -0.83 -14.19
N THR A 140 -20.32 -0.02 -15.09
CA THR A 140 -19.86 -0.46 -16.41
C THR A 140 -18.52 0.22 -16.70
N GLY A 141 -17.54 -0.56 -17.13
CA GLY A 141 -16.20 -0.06 -17.43
C GLY A 141 -15.14 -1.15 -17.33
N VAL A 142 -13.90 -0.76 -17.52
CA VAL A 142 -12.74 -1.65 -17.42
C VAL A 142 -11.69 -0.98 -16.57
N VAL A 143 -11.27 -1.65 -15.50
CA VAL A 143 -10.09 -1.27 -14.73
C VAL A 143 -8.92 -2.16 -15.17
N PRO A 144 -7.92 -1.61 -15.87
CA PRO A 144 -6.91 -2.41 -16.56
C PRO A 144 -6.01 -3.22 -15.63
N ALA A 145 -5.80 -2.71 -14.40
CA ALA A 145 -4.93 -3.36 -13.42
C ALA A 145 -5.38 -3.04 -11.99
N VAL A 146 -5.82 -4.05 -11.28
CA VAL A 146 -6.17 -3.98 -9.85
C VAL A 146 -5.22 -4.89 -9.08
N PRO A 147 -4.33 -4.34 -8.24
CA PRO A 147 -3.48 -5.15 -7.38
C PRO A 147 -4.30 -6.03 -6.45
N TRP A 148 -3.85 -7.26 -6.22
CA TRP A 148 -4.50 -8.30 -5.38
C TRP A 148 -5.92 -8.69 -5.80
N LEU A 149 -6.35 -8.36 -7.02
CA LEU A 149 -7.68 -8.73 -7.53
C LEU A 149 -7.94 -10.24 -7.47
N ARG A 150 -6.91 -11.05 -7.75
CA ARG A 150 -7.05 -12.52 -7.80
C ARG A 150 -7.29 -13.16 -6.43
N ASP A 151 -6.97 -12.44 -5.35
CA ASP A 151 -7.25 -12.88 -3.98
C ASP A 151 -8.57 -12.30 -3.46
N ALA A 152 -9.07 -11.24 -4.11
CA ALA A 152 -10.15 -10.44 -3.60
C ALA A 152 -11.53 -11.10 -3.79
N THR A 153 -12.33 -11.10 -2.74
CA THR A 153 -13.77 -11.41 -2.78
C THR A 153 -14.60 -10.18 -3.15
N HIS A 154 -14.08 -8.99 -2.84
CA HIS A 154 -14.69 -7.70 -3.13
C HIS A 154 -13.66 -6.72 -3.70
N VAL A 155 -14.12 -5.76 -4.47
CA VAL A 155 -13.31 -4.64 -4.95
C VAL A 155 -14.00 -3.34 -4.60
N LEU A 156 -13.26 -2.42 -4.00
CA LEU A 156 -13.69 -1.04 -3.82
C LEU A 156 -13.36 -0.27 -5.10
N VAL A 157 -14.38 0.14 -5.83
CA VAL A 157 -14.27 0.82 -7.14
C VAL A 157 -14.66 2.28 -6.98
N ALA A 158 -13.87 3.19 -7.53
CA ALA A 158 -14.26 4.59 -7.71
C ALA A 158 -14.88 4.80 -9.09
N ASP A 159 -16.05 5.46 -9.16
CA ASP A 159 -16.67 5.83 -10.43
C ASP A 159 -16.17 7.21 -10.94
N ASP A 160 -16.65 7.62 -12.10
CA ASP A 160 -16.34 8.88 -12.77
C ASP A 160 -16.76 10.16 -11.99
N LEU A 161 -17.58 10.00 -10.96
CA LEU A 161 -17.98 11.06 -10.04
C LEU A 161 -17.28 10.97 -8.67
N CYS A 162 -16.20 10.17 -8.56
CA CYS A 162 -15.49 9.92 -7.30
C CYS A 162 -16.40 9.35 -6.19
N ARG A 163 -17.41 8.55 -6.55
CA ARG A 163 -18.21 7.80 -5.59
C ARG A 163 -17.61 6.41 -5.43
N LEU A 164 -17.63 5.89 -4.22
CA LEU A 164 -17.10 4.57 -3.91
C LEU A 164 -18.19 3.51 -3.96
N TRP A 165 -17.85 2.39 -4.57
CA TRP A 165 -18.74 1.24 -4.75
C TRP A 165 -18.07 -0.05 -4.34
N LEU A 166 -18.70 -0.81 -3.49
CA LEU A 166 -18.26 -2.16 -3.13
C LEU A 166 -18.87 -3.15 -4.11
N VAL A 167 -18.02 -3.86 -4.85
CA VAL A 167 -18.40 -4.83 -5.88
C VAL A 167 -17.91 -6.21 -5.47
N ARG A 168 -18.74 -7.23 -5.58
CA ARG A 168 -18.32 -8.63 -5.44
C ARG A 168 -17.55 -9.05 -6.69
N THR A 169 -16.36 -9.59 -6.55
CA THR A 169 -15.56 -10.06 -7.70
C THR A 169 -16.27 -11.15 -8.51
N ALA A 170 -17.04 -12.00 -7.84
CA ALA A 170 -17.84 -13.05 -8.49
C ALA A 170 -18.98 -12.52 -9.37
N GLU A 171 -19.38 -11.26 -9.22
CA GLU A 171 -20.44 -10.61 -10.01
C GLU A 171 -19.87 -9.77 -11.16
N ALA A 172 -18.54 -9.62 -11.26
CA ALA A 172 -17.89 -8.95 -12.38
C ALA A 172 -18.09 -9.74 -13.69
N ALA A 173 -18.17 -9.02 -14.80
CA ALA A 173 -18.30 -9.64 -16.13
C ALA A 173 -17.07 -10.47 -16.49
N ALA A 174 -15.86 -10.00 -16.11
CA ALA A 174 -14.62 -10.77 -16.21
C ALA A 174 -13.59 -10.28 -15.19
N SER A 175 -12.74 -11.22 -14.76
CA SER A 175 -11.52 -10.96 -13.99
C SER A 175 -10.38 -11.78 -14.61
N GLU A 176 -9.42 -11.10 -15.22
CA GLU A 176 -8.32 -11.72 -15.96
C GLU A 176 -6.99 -11.38 -15.29
N PRO A 177 -6.05 -12.34 -15.13
CA PRO A 177 -4.73 -12.05 -14.58
C PRO A 177 -3.99 -11.01 -15.43
N VAL A 178 -3.29 -10.09 -14.77
CA VAL A 178 -2.34 -9.16 -15.40
C VAL A 178 -1.02 -9.15 -14.64
N GLU A 179 0.07 -8.90 -15.35
CA GLU A 179 1.36 -8.73 -14.73
C GLU A 179 1.61 -7.25 -14.44
N LEU A 180 2.12 -6.98 -13.24
CA LEU A 180 2.60 -5.67 -12.80
C LEU A 180 4.12 -5.68 -12.69
N THR A 181 4.71 -4.52 -12.43
CA THR A 181 6.14 -4.42 -12.12
C THR A 181 6.48 -5.22 -10.86
N ALA A 182 5.72 -5.05 -9.78
CA ALA A 182 5.81 -5.95 -8.63
C ALA A 182 5.02 -7.24 -8.92
N PRO A 183 5.49 -8.40 -8.41
CA PRO A 183 4.82 -9.68 -8.64
C PRO A 183 3.57 -9.85 -7.76
N TRP A 184 2.71 -8.85 -7.75
CA TRP A 184 1.46 -8.90 -7.00
C TRP A 184 0.38 -9.69 -7.74
N SER A 185 -0.53 -10.26 -6.99
CA SER A 185 -1.67 -11.04 -7.48
C SER A 185 -2.73 -10.14 -8.13
N ALA A 186 -2.35 -9.49 -9.24
CA ALA A 186 -3.17 -8.50 -9.93
C ALA A 186 -4.06 -9.09 -11.01
N GLY A 187 -5.10 -8.33 -11.36
CA GLY A 187 -6.02 -8.67 -12.43
C GLY A 187 -6.64 -7.45 -13.10
N ARG A 188 -7.13 -7.65 -14.32
CA ARG A 188 -7.98 -6.73 -15.05
C ARG A 188 -9.43 -7.00 -14.66
N LEU A 189 -10.17 -5.97 -14.27
CA LEU A 189 -11.57 -6.05 -13.88
C LEU A 189 -12.45 -5.48 -14.98
N THR A 190 -13.39 -6.27 -15.48
CA THR A 190 -14.42 -5.82 -16.43
C THR A 190 -15.78 -5.82 -15.76
N LEU A 191 -16.45 -4.69 -15.82
CA LEU A 191 -17.78 -4.44 -15.26
C LEU A 191 -18.75 -4.19 -16.43
N ASP A 192 -19.89 -4.87 -16.44
CA ASP A 192 -20.94 -4.68 -17.45
C ASP A 192 -22.32 -4.74 -16.78
N GLY A 193 -22.82 -3.59 -16.37
CA GLY A 193 -24.02 -3.51 -15.55
C GLY A 193 -23.87 -4.25 -14.21
N THR A 194 -22.63 -4.40 -13.72
CA THR A 194 -22.28 -5.16 -12.52
C THR A 194 -22.86 -4.49 -11.28
N PRO A 195 -23.56 -5.24 -10.41
CA PRO A 195 -24.08 -4.69 -9.16
C PRO A 195 -22.96 -4.20 -8.25
N GLY A 196 -23.20 -3.07 -7.60
CA GLY A 196 -22.34 -2.52 -6.56
C GLY A 196 -23.15 -1.85 -5.46
N GLU A 197 -22.63 -1.83 -4.27
CA GLU A 197 -23.21 -1.12 -3.14
C GLU A 197 -22.39 0.16 -2.87
N ALA A 198 -23.06 1.30 -2.80
CA ALA A 198 -22.40 2.56 -2.49
C ALA A 198 -21.76 2.49 -1.09
N LEU A 199 -20.50 2.92 -0.98
CA LEU A 199 -19.79 3.05 0.28
C LEU A 199 -19.57 4.53 0.61
N GLY A 200 -20.15 4.97 1.73
CA GLY A 200 -20.02 6.33 2.22
C GLY A 200 -20.81 7.37 1.41
N ALA A 201 -20.57 8.62 1.78
CA ALA A 201 -21.16 9.82 1.19
C ALA A 201 -20.10 10.68 0.50
N ALA A 202 -20.43 11.92 0.19
CA ALA A 202 -19.47 12.91 -0.34
C ALA A 202 -18.25 13.04 0.60
N GLY A 203 -17.04 13.02 0.02
CA GLY A 203 -15.78 13.08 0.75
C GLY A 203 -15.18 11.71 1.12
N ALA A 204 -15.95 10.61 1.04
CA ALA A 204 -15.43 9.27 1.33
C ALA A 204 -14.28 8.86 0.39
N TYR A 205 -14.36 9.21 -0.88
CA TYR A 205 -13.27 8.96 -1.84
C TYR A 205 -11.96 9.64 -1.41
N ASP A 206 -12.04 10.93 -1.05
CA ASP A 206 -10.86 11.70 -0.68
C ASP A 206 -10.21 11.17 0.61
N ASP A 207 -11.02 10.79 1.60
CA ASP A 207 -10.54 10.19 2.84
C ASP A 207 -9.90 8.81 2.59
N VAL A 208 -10.55 7.94 1.80
CA VAL A 208 -9.99 6.63 1.46
C VAL A 208 -8.71 6.77 0.64
N LEU A 209 -8.63 7.71 -0.30
CA LEU A 209 -7.43 7.96 -1.09
C LEU A 209 -6.29 8.49 -0.21
N ALA A 210 -6.56 9.44 0.69
CA ALA A 210 -5.55 9.95 1.63
C ALA A 210 -5.06 8.86 2.60
N THR A 211 -5.99 8.02 3.11
CA THR A 211 -5.65 6.84 3.92
C THR A 211 -4.77 5.86 3.14
N ALA A 212 -5.12 5.55 1.90
CA ALA A 212 -4.35 4.66 1.04
C ALA A 212 -2.94 5.21 0.77
N ARG A 213 -2.82 6.49 0.39
CA ARG A 213 -1.53 7.15 0.16
C ARG A 213 -0.62 7.08 1.38
N THR A 214 -1.17 7.33 2.57
CA THR A 214 -0.43 7.25 3.84
C THR A 214 0.03 5.81 4.13
N ALA A 215 -0.85 4.84 4.01
CA ALA A 215 -0.56 3.43 4.27
C ALA A 215 0.48 2.88 3.28
N PHE A 216 0.32 3.16 1.98
CA PHE A 216 1.28 2.70 0.97
C PHE A 216 2.61 3.45 1.01
N ALA A 217 2.67 4.66 1.55
CA ALA A 217 3.93 5.32 1.89
C ALA A 217 4.67 4.57 3.00
N GLY A 218 3.96 4.06 4.03
CA GLY A 218 4.54 3.17 5.04
C GLY A 218 5.07 1.86 4.44
N LEU A 219 4.32 1.24 3.54
CA LEU A 219 4.77 0.06 2.80
C LEU A 219 6.06 0.35 2.02
N GLN A 220 6.14 1.50 1.33
CA GLN A 220 7.32 1.93 0.60
C GLN A 220 8.52 2.19 1.54
N ALA A 221 8.30 2.78 2.72
CA ALA A 221 9.35 2.95 3.72
C ALA A 221 9.97 1.59 4.11
N GLY A 222 9.12 0.57 4.31
CA GLY A 222 9.57 -0.79 4.58
C GLY A 222 10.37 -1.41 3.42
N VAL A 223 9.89 -1.26 2.18
CA VAL A 223 10.62 -1.72 0.98
C VAL A 223 12.00 -1.05 0.89
N CYS A 224 12.08 0.26 1.13
CA CYS A 224 13.32 1.01 1.14
C CYS A 224 14.27 0.52 2.24
N ALA A 225 13.76 0.33 3.45
CA ALA A 225 14.55 -0.16 4.58
C ALA A 225 15.11 -1.57 4.32
N GLY A 226 14.30 -2.47 3.75
CA GLY A 226 14.73 -3.82 3.37
C GLY A 226 15.78 -3.81 2.25
N SER A 227 15.60 -2.98 1.23
CA SER A 227 16.56 -2.79 0.14
C SER A 227 17.91 -2.29 0.65
N LEU A 228 17.89 -1.26 1.50
CA LEU A 228 19.09 -0.65 2.07
C LEU A 228 19.81 -1.60 3.02
N ALA A 229 19.09 -2.31 3.88
CA ALA A 229 19.68 -3.30 4.79
C ALA A 229 20.46 -4.38 4.04
N ARG A 230 19.89 -4.94 2.96
CA ARG A 230 20.57 -5.90 2.08
C ARG A 230 21.81 -5.32 1.42
N ALA A 231 21.72 -4.07 0.94
CA ALA A 231 22.85 -3.38 0.32
C ALA A 231 24.00 -3.14 1.31
N VAL A 232 23.69 -2.76 2.55
CA VAL A 232 24.65 -2.57 3.63
C VAL A 232 25.32 -3.90 3.99
N GLU A 233 24.55 -4.97 4.16
CA GLU A 233 25.07 -6.32 4.42
C GLU A 233 26.01 -6.78 3.30
N TYR A 234 25.57 -6.68 2.05
CA TYR A 234 26.37 -7.07 0.88
C TYR A 234 27.67 -6.29 0.77
N THR A 235 27.65 -4.96 0.93
CA THR A 235 28.83 -4.10 0.80
C THR A 235 29.81 -4.26 1.95
N ASN A 236 29.36 -4.68 3.14
CA ASN A 236 30.23 -5.04 4.26
C ASN A 236 30.92 -6.40 4.05
N ALA A 237 30.23 -7.36 3.44
CA ALA A 237 30.78 -8.71 3.19
C ALA A 237 31.63 -8.78 1.92
N ARG A 238 31.27 -8.02 0.86
CA ARG A 238 31.96 -8.10 -0.45
C ARG A 238 33.26 -7.30 -0.43
N GLU A 239 34.37 -7.99 -0.67
CA GLU A 239 35.69 -7.37 -0.81
C GLU A 239 36.10 -7.17 -2.26
N GLN A 240 36.67 -6.01 -2.56
CA GLN A 240 37.35 -5.71 -3.82
C GLN A 240 38.51 -4.75 -3.58
N PHE A 241 39.65 -5.00 -4.26
CA PHE A 241 40.89 -4.24 -4.08
C PHE A 241 41.42 -4.29 -2.62
N GLY A 242 41.30 -5.47 -1.97
CA GLY A 242 41.86 -5.74 -0.65
C GLY A 242 41.09 -5.14 0.52
N ARG A 243 39.81 -4.69 0.31
CA ARG A 243 38.97 -4.16 1.39
C ARG A 243 37.47 -4.30 1.06
N PRO A 244 36.58 -4.30 2.07
CA PRO A 244 35.14 -4.28 1.86
C PRO A 244 34.69 -3.10 1.01
N LEU A 245 33.65 -3.28 0.20
CA LEU A 245 33.05 -2.20 -0.60
C LEU A 245 32.57 -1.05 0.29
N ALA A 246 32.04 -1.35 1.48
CA ALA A 246 31.61 -0.37 2.47
C ALA A 246 32.72 0.60 2.95
N ALA A 247 33.99 0.22 2.80
CA ALA A 247 35.12 1.13 3.11
C ALA A 247 35.36 2.21 2.04
N LYS A 248 34.62 2.20 0.94
CA LYS A 248 34.74 3.19 -0.14
C LYS A 248 33.78 4.36 0.12
N GLN A 249 34.30 5.59 0.09
CA GLN A 249 33.53 6.81 0.34
C GLN A 249 32.27 6.92 -0.55
N GLY A 250 32.37 6.57 -1.83
CA GLY A 250 31.21 6.60 -2.74
C GLY A 250 30.07 5.65 -2.35
N VAL A 251 30.39 4.51 -1.72
CA VAL A 251 29.38 3.58 -1.18
C VAL A 251 28.76 4.17 0.08
N GLN A 252 29.57 4.73 0.99
CA GLN A 252 29.09 5.34 2.23
C GLN A 252 28.15 6.52 1.98
N LEU A 253 28.50 7.42 1.06
CA LEU A 253 27.66 8.58 0.71
C LEU A 253 26.32 8.13 0.12
N ARG A 254 26.33 7.18 -0.81
CA ARG A 254 25.07 6.66 -1.39
C ARG A 254 24.20 5.97 -0.34
N ALA A 255 24.79 5.21 0.57
CA ALA A 255 24.02 4.56 1.65
C ALA A 255 23.45 5.60 2.63
N ALA A 256 24.19 6.67 2.93
CA ALA A 256 23.74 7.75 3.79
C ALA A 256 22.57 8.54 3.14
N ASP A 257 22.68 8.90 1.86
CA ASP A 257 21.60 9.56 1.13
C ASP A 257 20.34 8.68 1.07
N ALA A 258 20.50 7.38 0.79
CA ALA A 258 19.38 6.44 0.79
C ALA A 258 18.74 6.27 2.18
N HIS A 259 19.53 6.33 3.24
CA HIS A 259 19.01 6.30 4.61
C HIS A 259 18.18 7.55 4.92
N MET A 260 18.68 8.75 4.57
CA MET A 260 17.93 9.99 4.74
C MET A 260 16.63 9.99 3.98
N ASP A 261 16.64 9.51 2.72
CA ASP A 261 15.45 9.36 1.89
C ASP A 261 14.41 8.39 2.52
N ALA A 262 14.85 7.23 3.01
CA ALA A 262 13.97 6.26 3.68
C ALA A 262 13.35 6.83 4.96
N GLU A 263 14.14 7.58 5.77
CA GLU A 263 13.64 8.24 6.97
C GLU A 263 12.64 9.37 6.65
N ALA A 264 12.83 10.11 5.55
CA ALA A 264 11.89 11.13 5.11
C ALA A 264 10.53 10.52 4.72
N ILE A 265 10.51 9.38 4.02
CA ILE A 265 9.27 8.64 3.73
C ILE A 265 8.61 8.23 5.05
N ARG A 266 9.36 7.61 5.96
CA ARG A 266 8.84 7.08 7.21
C ARG A 266 8.21 8.16 8.09
N VAL A 267 8.93 9.25 8.34
CA VAL A 267 8.46 10.30 9.26
C VAL A 267 7.24 11.02 8.72
N THR A 268 7.17 11.26 7.40
CA THR A 268 6.00 11.89 6.77
C THR A 268 4.78 10.97 6.76
N ALA A 269 4.97 9.66 6.56
CA ALA A 269 3.90 8.68 6.69
C ALA A 269 3.36 8.59 8.13
N TYR A 270 4.26 8.61 9.13
CA TYR A 270 3.88 8.61 10.55
C TYR A 270 3.08 9.85 10.92
N GLU A 271 3.53 11.04 10.48
CA GLU A 271 2.79 12.28 10.73
C GLU A 271 1.39 12.24 10.13
N ALA A 272 1.26 11.83 8.86
CA ALA A 272 -0.03 11.75 8.20
C ALA A 272 -0.98 10.75 8.91
N ALA A 273 -0.45 9.58 9.31
CA ALA A 273 -1.21 8.56 10.00
C ALA A 273 -1.66 9.02 11.39
N TRP A 274 -0.75 9.57 12.20
CA TRP A 274 -1.05 10.12 13.51
C TRP A 274 -2.11 11.22 13.43
N ARG A 275 -2.00 12.15 12.47
CA ARG A 275 -2.99 13.22 12.30
C ARG A 275 -4.39 12.68 12.02
N ARG A 276 -4.50 11.63 11.17
CA ARG A 276 -5.78 10.96 10.92
C ARG A 276 -6.35 10.34 12.19
N ASP A 277 -5.53 9.62 12.95
CA ASP A 277 -5.96 8.93 14.16
C ASP A 277 -6.41 9.92 15.25
N GLU A 278 -5.80 11.12 15.31
CA GLU A 278 -6.20 12.24 16.18
C GLU A 278 -7.38 13.07 15.63
N GLY A 279 -7.97 12.70 14.50
CA GLY A 279 -9.06 13.44 13.86
C GLY A 279 -8.67 14.82 13.33
N LEU A 280 -7.39 15.04 13.07
CA LEU A 280 -6.85 16.30 12.51
C LEU A 280 -6.91 16.29 10.98
N ARG A 281 -6.89 17.47 10.35
CA ARG A 281 -6.73 17.59 8.90
C ARG A 281 -5.39 16.95 8.50
N TYR A 282 -5.40 16.03 7.53
CA TYR A 282 -4.22 15.27 7.13
C TYR A 282 -4.02 15.14 5.61
N ALA A 283 -4.93 15.65 4.80
CA ALA A 283 -4.89 15.50 3.34
C ALA A 283 -3.57 15.99 2.73
N THR A 284 -3.09 17.19 3.09
CA THR A 284 -1.79 17.73 2.66
C THR A 284 -0.61 16.87 3.15
N HIS A 285 -0.71 16.29 4.34
CA HIS A 285 0.32 15.42 4.92
C HIS A 285 0.34 14.06 4.21
N ALA A 286 -0.83 13.51 3.85
CA ALA A 286 -0.94 12.29 3.04
C ALA A 286 -0.32 12.46 1.65
N LEU A 287 -0.55 13.62 1.00
CA LEU A 287 0.10 13.97 -0.26
C LEU A 287 1.62 14.15 -0.09
N THR A 288 2.07 14.78 0.98
CA THR A 288 3.51 14.92 1.30
C THR A 288 4.17 13.53 1.48
N ALA A 289 3.55 12.63 2.24
CA ALA A 289 4.04 11.27 2.43
C ALA A 289 4.08 10.48 1.10
N SER A 290 3.03 10.61 0.28
CA SER A 290 2.95 9.99 -1.04
C SER A 290 4.02 10.51 -1.99
N TRP A 291 4.28 11.83 -1.99
CA TRP A 291 5.34 12.42 -2.80
C TRP A 291 6.73 11.91 -2.39
N TRP A 292 7.04 11.90 -1.09
CA TRP A 292 8.29 11.32 -0.60
C TRP A 292 8.41 9.83 -0.94
N ALA A 293 7.32 9.07 -0.80
CA ALA A 293 7.29 7.65 -1.15
C ALA A 293 7.59 7.40 -2.63
N SER A 294 7.08 8.25 -3.53
CA SER A 294 7.38 8.18 -4.96
C SER A 294 8.84 8.57 -5.25
N GLU A 295 9.22 9.82 -4.95
CA GLU A 295 10.51 10.38 -5.35
C GLU A 295 11.71 9.75 -4.62
N ALA A 296 11.64 9.63 -3.29
CA ALA A 296 12.70 9.04 -2.50
C ALA A 296 12.71 7.51 -2.62
N GLY A 297 11.54 6.87 -2.65
CA GLY A 297 11.40 5.43 -2.79
C GLY A 297 12.12 4.90 -4.02
N GLN A 298 11.93 5.55 -5.17
CA GLN A 298 12.64 5.24 -6.40
C GLN A 298 14.16 5.33 -6.20
N ARG A 299 14.67 6.42 -5.63
CA ARG A 299 16.11 6.61 -5.43
C ARG A 299 16.73 5.55 -4.53
N VAL A 300 16.03 5.19 -3.44
CA VAL A 300 16.52 4.19 -2.49
C VAL A 300 16.63 2.80 -3.12
N VAL A 301 15.59 2.34 -3.82
CA VAL A 301 15.62 0.99 -4.42
C VAL A 301 16.62 0.92 -5.58
N HIS A 302 16.81 2.00 -6.33
CA HIS A 302 17.90 2.10 -7.33
C HIS A 302 19.29 2.06 -6.67
N THR A 303 19.45 2.72 -5.52
CA THR A 303 20.71 2.67 -4.76
C THR A 303 20.98 1.25 -4.25
N GLY A 304 19.96 0.57 -3.71
CA GLY A 304 20.05 -0.83 -3.29
C GLY A 304 20.54 -1.74 -4.42
N GLN A 305 19.91 -1.66 -5.60
CA GLN A 305 20.33 -2.42 -6.78
C GLN A 305 21.74 -2.06 -7.25
N HIS A 306 22.04 -0.76 -7.34
CA HIS A 306 23.34 -0.28 -7.77
C HIS A 306 24.50 -0.76 -6.89
N LEU A 307 24.32 -0.74 -5.56
CA LEU A 307 25.36 -1.18 -4.62
C LEU A 307 25.64 -2.69 -4.69
N HIS A 308 24.72 -3.50 -5.18
CA HIS A 308 24.94 -4.92 -5.47
C HIS A 308 25.68 -5.13 -6.82
N GLY A 309 25.77 -4.10 -7.67
CA GLY A 309 26.37 -4.23 -9.00
C GLY A 309 25.62 -5.22 -9.88
N GLY A 310 26.36 -6.10 -10.59
CA GLY A 310 25.75 -7.11 -11.47
C GLY A 310 24.79 -8.08 -10.76
N ALA A 311 25.08 -8.42 -9.50
CA ALA A 311 24.19 -9.29 -8.69
C ALA A 311 22.82 -8.63 -8.43
N GLY A 312 22.75 -7.28 -8.41
CA GLY A 312 21.49 -6.57 -8.23
C GLY A 312 20.51 -6.70 -9.41
N ALA A 313 21.03 -7.03 -10.59
CA ALA A 313 20.22 -7.26 -11.79
C ALA A 313 19.81 -8.74 -11.97
N ASP A 314 20.30 -9.64 -11.12
CA ASP A 314 19.95 -11.05 -11.15
C ASP A 314 18.57 -11.27 -10.53
N LEU A 315 17.65 -11.89 -11.28
CA LEU A 315 16.28 -12.18 -10.85
C LEU A 315 16.23 -13.24 -9.73
N GLU A 316 17.27 -14.05 -9.59
CA GLU A 316 17.38 -15.01 -8.48
C GLU A 316 17.90 -14.35 -7.19
N HIS A 317 18.48 -13.14 -7.27
CA HIS A 317 18.96 -12.44 -6.08
C HIS A 317 17.82 -11.70 -5.36
N PRO A 318 17.64 -11.87 -4.03
CA PRO A 318 16.49 -11.31 -3.31
C PRO A 318 16.30 -9.80 -3.42
N VAL A 319 17.36 -9.03 -3.71
CA VAL A 319 17.27 -7.55 -3.81
C VAL A 319 16.41 -7.07 -4.97
N HIS A 320 16.30 -7.86 -6.06
CA HIS A 320 15.48 -7.47 -7.21
C HIS A 320 14.01 -7.26 -6.84
N ARG A 321 13.50 -8.00 -5.85
CA ARG A 321 12.10 -7.88 -5.41
C ARG A 321 11.84 -6.52 -4.79
N HIS A 322 12.76 -5.99 -3.97
CA HIS A 322 12.64 -4.64 -3.41
C HIS A 322 12.66 -3.59 -4.52
N PHE A 323 13.50 -3.79 -5.55
CA PHE A 323 13.51 -2.91 -6.71
C PHE A 323 12.15 -2.90 -7.43
N LEU A 324 11.59 -4.07 -7.73
CA LEU A 324 10.30 -4.19 -8.41
C LEU A 324 9.14 -3.61 -7.58
N TRP A 325 9.12 -3.88 -6.27
CA TRP A 325 8.10 -3.33 -5.38
C TRP A 325 8.21 -1.82 -5.27
N GLY A 326 9.42 -1.29 -5.08
CA GLY A 326 9.62 0.16 -4.99
C GLY A 326 9.22 0.89 -6.27
N ARG A 327 9.50 0.30 -7.44
CA ARG A 327 9.08 0.84 -8.74
C ARG A 327 7.57 0.75 -8.98
N GLN A 328 6.91 -0.26 -8.44
CA GLN A 328 5.45 -0.37 -8.50
C GLN A 328 4.76 0.67 -7.61
N LEU A 329 5.27 0.84 -6.39
CA LEU A 329 4.73 1.80 -5.41
C LEU A 329 4.93 3.26 -5.82
N ASP A 330 6.02 3.54 -6.55
CA ASP A 330 6.33 4.87 -7.11
C ASP A 330 5.15 5.49 -7.90
N ALA A 331 4.35 4.69 -8.59
CA ALA A 331 3.28 5.17 -9.44
C ALA A 331 1.88 4.61 -9.07
N TYR A 332 1.77 3.88 -7.96
CA TYR A 332 0.53 3.16 -7.66
C TYR A 332 -0.66 4.09 -7.39
N LEU A 333 -0.47 5.14 -6.60
CA LEU A 333 -1.52 6.12 -6.25
C LEU A 333 -1.18 7.54 -6.71
N GLY A 334 -0.55 7.64 -7.86
CA GLY A 334 -0.04 8.87 -8.46
C GLY A 334 1.49 8.92 -8.40
N CYS A 335 2.13 9.38 -9.48
CA CYS A 335 3.58 9.60 -9.49
C CYS A 335 3.92 10.95 -8.85
N GLY A 336 5.19 11.13 -8.46
CA GLY A 336 5.64 12.31 -7.70
C GLY A 336 5.21 13.66 -8.28
N GLY A 337 5.30 13.83 -9.61
CA GLY A 337 4.86 15.07 -10.27
C GLY A 337 3.36 15.34 -10.17
N GLU A 338 2.52 14.30 -10.32
CA GLU A 338 1.05 14.40 -10.20
C GLU A 338 0.66 14.71 -8.75
N VAL A 339 1.27 14.03 -7.79
CA VAL A 339 1.03 14.23 -6.34
C VAL A 339 1.44 15.63 -5.90
N LEU A 340 2.58 16.13 -6.39
CA LEU A 340 3.06 17.48 -6.07
C LEU A 340 2.13 18.57 -6.64
N GLN A 341 1.61 18.37 -7.84
CA GLN A 341 0.62 19.28 -8.42
C GLN A 341 -0.65 19.31 -7.57
N GLU A 342 -1.19 18.16 -7.19
CA GLU A 342 -2.39 18.06 -6.35
C GLU A 342 -2.18 18.71 -4.97
N LEU A 343 -0.99 18.53 -4.37
CA LEU A 343 -0.61 19.20 -3.12
C LEU A 343 -0.63 20.71 -3.27
N GLY A 344 -0.07 21.23 -4.36
CA GLY A 344 -0.10 22.68 -4.65
C GLY A 344 -1.50 23.24 -4.80
N GLU A 345 -2.37 22.55 -5.54
CA GLU A 345 -3.78 22.90 -5.72
C GLU A 345 -4.53 22.94 -4.37
N LEU A 346 -4.35 21.90 -3.53
CA LEU A 346 -5.01 21.81 -2.23
C LEU A 346 -4.56 22.93 -1.26
N ILE A 347 -3.27 23.30 -1.25
CA ILE A 347 -2.77 24.40 -0.40
C ILE A 347 -3.39 25.73 -0.81
N VAL A 348 -3.51 26.01 -2.12
CA VAL A 348 -4.11 27.24 -2.62
C VAL A 348 -5.60 27.32 -2.25
N ASP A 349 -6.33 26.22 -2.38
CA ASP A 349 -7.75 26.17 -2.02
C ASP A 349 -7.97 26.42 -0.52
N GLU A 350 -7.11 25.86 0.35
CA GLU A 350 -7.17 26.09 1.79
C GLU A 350 -6.88 27.55 2.20
N GLU A 351 -5.98 28.24 1.49
CA GLU A 351 -5.69 29.66 1.75
C GLU A 351 -6.84 30.59 1.33
N VAL A 352 -7.63 30.22 0.34
CA VAL A 352 -8.76 31.00 -0.13
C VAL A 352 -9.98 30.92 0.81
N GLU A 353 -10.11 29.80 1.54
CA GLU A 353 -11.20 29.56 2.51
C GLU A 353 -10.96 30.19 3.90
N THR A 354 -9.75 30.69 4.19
CA THR A 354 -9.37 31.34 5.46
C THR A 354 -9.39 32.85 5.35
#